data_5ed3ebe88bd1036fe7da2277b48b2bab
#
_entry.id   5ed3ebe88bd1036fe7da2277b48b2bab
#
_cell.length_a   1.000
_cell.length_b   1.000
_cell.length_c   1.000
_cell.angle_alpha   90.00
_cell.angle_beta   90.00
_cell.angle_gamma   90.00
#
_symmetry.space_group_name_H-M   'P 1'
#
loop_
_entity.id
_entity.type
_entity.pdbx_description
1 polymer ?
#
loop_
_entity_poly.entity_id
_entity_poly.type
_entity_poly.pdbx_seq_one_letter_code
_entity_poly.pdbx_strand_id
1 'polypeptide(L)'
;MKTFPLILALTLATPVMAAPKKPASAPAPLVEFEMMTWPEVKKAIEGGQTTALVYNGGTEQRGPQNVNGGHTLMGRDTVRAIALKLGNAIAAPVLPFSPNRASAELPGTIGLSAPAFAMINEEVAEQLLISGFKTVILMGDHGGGQAELKAIAEKLDAKHAAEGKHVHYCDEVYSKANGDFDEWLRANNYPASQHAGIPDTSEMLYLGGDKGWVRKDLVATALGDPILPRGQTPDPNVKRINNGISGDGRKSTAELGKRLFDMKVAYAVAQIQKLMVAKPAD
;
A
#
# COMPACT_ATOMS: atom_id res chain seq x y z
N MET A 1 -31.91 -60.21 54.97
CA MET A 1 -31.49 -58.80 54.86
C MET A 1 -30.00 -58.79 54.63
N LYS A 2 -29.55 -58.44 53.39
CA LYS A 2 -28.13 -58.36 53.05
C LYS A 2 -27.78 -56.90 52.86
N THR A 3 -26.98 -56.37 53.75
CA THR A 3 -26.48 -54.96 53.74
C THR A 3 -25.27 -54.91 52.81
N PHE A 4 -25.35 -54.06 51.76
CA PHE A 4 -24.22 -53.69 50.87
C PHE A 4 -23.54 -52.42 51.45
N PRO A 5 -22.21 -52.40 51.51
CA PRO A 5 -21.50 -51.15 51.88
C PRO A 5 -21.41 -50.24 50.66
N LEU A 6 -21.71 -48.95 50.87
CA LEU A 6 -21.55 -47.87 49.93
C LEU A 6 -20.08 -47.43 49.94
N ILE A 7 -19.35 -47.67 48.83
CA ILE A 7 -17.98 -47.17 48.67
C ILE A 7 -18.04 -45.76 48.04
N LEU A 8 -17.66 -44.78 48.86
CA LEU A 8 -17.53 -43.38 48.45
C LEU A 8 -16.15 -43.20 47.74
N ALA A 9 -16.16 -43.07 46.43
CA ALA A 9 -14.94 -42.78 45.66
C ALA A 9 -14.64 -41.25 45.74
N LEU A 10 -13.58 -40.90 46.47
CA LEU A 10 -13.07 -39.52 46.53
C LEU A 10 -12.20 -39.25 45.30
N THR A 11 -12.70 -38.49 44.33
CA THR A 11 -11.92 -38.03 43.19
C THR A 11 -11.10 -36.81 43.57
N LEU A 12 -9.78 -37.00 43.71
CA LEU A 12 -8.82 -35.90 43.88
C LEU A 12 -8.68 -35.16 42.52
N ALA A 13 -9.26 -33.97 42.41
CA ALA A 13 -9.03 -33.09 41.31
C ALA A 13 -7.62 -32.45 41.43
N THR A 14 -6.71 -32.81 40.51
CA THR A 14 -5.40 -32.15 40.42
C THR A 14 -5.58 -30.78 39.81
N PRO A 15 -4.99 -29.71 40.39
CA PRO A 15 -5.06 -28.38 39.77
C PRO A 15 -4.28 -28.35 38.46
N VAL A 16 -4.94 -28.07 37.35
CA VAL A 16 -4.31 -27.77 36.08
C VAL A 16 -3.60 -26.43 36.21
N MET A 17 -2.29 -26.46 36.34
CA MET A 17 -1.48 -25.24 36.28
C MET A 17 -1.61 -24.63 34.86
N ALA A 18 -2.18 -23.41 34.79
CA ALA A 18 -2.23 -22.65 33.56
C ALA A 18 -0.79 -22.38 33.08
N ALA A 19 -0.51 -22.68 31.82
CA ALA A 19 0.78 -22.38 31.20
C ALA A 19 1.06 -20.88 31.29
N PRO A 20 2.32 -20.45 31.54
CA PRO A 20 2.68 -19.05 31.62
C PRO A 20 2.32 -18.34 30.31
N LYS A 21 1.53 -17.28 30.39
CA LYS A 21 1.23 -16.41 29.23
C LYS A 21 2.55 -15.85 28.72
N LYS A 22 2.84 -16.11 27.44
CA LYS A 22 3.97 -15.48 26.73
C LYS A 22 3.89 -13.97 26.96
N PRO A 23 4.98 -13.30 27.39
CA PRO A 23 4.95 -11.85 27.60
C PRO A 23 4.47 -11.17 26.29
N ALA A 24 3.53 -10.25 26.42
CA ALA A 24 3.07 -9.47 25.29
C ALA A 24 4.28 -8.74 24.69
N SER A 25 4.51 -8.91 23.39
CA SER A 25 5.53 -8.11 22.70
C SER A 25 5.24 -6.63 22.90
N ALA A 26 6.27 -5.82 23.09
CA ALA A 26 6.10 -4.36 23.14
C ALA A 26 5.25 -3.91 21.94
N PRO A 27 4.32 -2.97 22.11
CA PRO A 27 3.54 -2.46 21.01
C PRO A 27 4.47 -1.91 19.91
N ALA A 28 4.13 -2.15 18.66
CA ALA A 28 4.90 -1.61 17.54
C ALA A 28 5.01 -0.08 17.66
N PRO A 29 6.14 0.52 17.25
CA PRO A 29 6.28 1.97 17.25
C PRO A 29 5.12 2.64 16.51
N LEU A 30 4.60 3.73 17.05
CA LEU A 30 3.60 4.54 16.38
C LEU A 30 4.30 5.38 15.30
N VAL A 31 3.97 5.15 14.05
CA VAL A 31 4.57 5.83 12.89
C VAL A 31 3.53 6.46 11.96
N GLU A 32 2.26 6.39 12.32
CA GLU A 32 1.14 6.90 11.53
C GLU A 32 0.71 8.26 12.06
N PHE A 33 0.98 9.32 11.31
CA PHE A 33 0.71 10.72 11.70
C PHE A 33 -0.74 10.94 12.14
N GLU A 34 -1.70 10.35 11.42
CA GLU A 34 -3.13 10.49 11.72
C GLU A 34 -3.56 9.83 13.05
N MET A 35 -2.71 8.96 13.62
CA MET A 35 -2.93 8.30 14.90
C MET A 35 -2.15 8.96 16.04
N MET A 36 -1.32 9.98 15.75
CA MET A 36 -0.51 10.71 16.72
C MET A 36 -1.21 11.99 17.17
N THR A 37 -1.05 12.31 18.44
CA THR A 37 -1.36 13.64 18.97
C THR A 37 -0.23 14.62 18.61
N TRP A 38 -0.50 15.93 18.61
CA TRP A 38 0.55 16.91 18.29
C TRP A 38 1.79 16.84 19.22
N PRO A 39 1.70 16.53 20.54
CA PRO A 39 2.89 16.34 21.37
C PRO A 39 3.70 15.11 20.97
N GLU A 40 3.04 14.02 20.50
CA GLU A 40 3.70 12.81 20.03
C GLU A 40 4.44 13.09 18.73
N VAL A 41 3.84 13.82 17.79
CA VAL A 41 4.53 14.26 16.55
C VAL A 41 5.75 15.11 16.89
N LYS A 42 5.62 16.09 17.77
CA LYS A 42 6.74 16.94 18.21
C LYS A 42 7.86 16.09 18.82
N LYS A 43 7.53 15.20 19.74
CA LYS A 43 8.51 14.30 20.37
C LYS A 43 9.19 13.37 19.37
N ALA A 44 8.46 12.87 18.38
CA ALA A 44 9.00 12.02 17.33
C ALA A 44 10.02 12.76 16.45
N ILE A 45 9.70 13.99 16.02
CA ILE A 45 10.60 14.85 15.24
C ILE A 45 11.86 15.19 16.05
N GLU A 46 11.70 15.60 17.32
CA GLU A 46 12.82 15.87 18.24
C GLU A 46 13.67 14.62 18.49
N GLY A 47 13.05 13.43 18.46
CA GLY A 47 13.70 12.14 18.59
C GLY A 47 14.38 11.63 17.31
N GLY A 48 14.38 12.41 16.21
CA GLY A 48 15.06 12.09 14.96
C GLY A 48 14.17 11.47 13.87
N GLN A 49 12.86 11.33 14.09
CA GLN A 49 11.91 10.92 13.04
C GLN A 49 11.55 12.12 12.15
N THR A 50 12.51 12.57 11.35
CA THR A 50 12.42 13.81 10.57
C THR A 50 12.04 13.60 9.12
N THR A 51 11.71 12.37 8.70
CA THR A 51 11.27 12.04 7.34
C THR A 51 9.74 11.82 7.34
N ALA A 52 9.00 12.54 6.51
CA ALA A 52 7.58 12.32 6.26
C ALA A 52 7.38 11.55 4.96
N LEU A 53 6.55 10.53 4.98
CA LEU A 53 6.20 9.74 3.81
C LEU A 53 4.79 10.10 3.35
N VAL A 54 4.65 10.72 2.19
CA VAL A 54 3.36 11.05 1.57
C VAL A 54 3.03 10.01 0.51
N TYR A 55 2.06 9.16 0.82
CA TYR A 55 1.63 8.10 -0.08
C TYR A 55 0.32 8.46 -0.78
N ASN A 56 0.32 8.41 -2.09
CA ASN A 56 -0.85 8.65 -2.91
C ASN A 56 -1.51 7.32 -3.28
N GLY A 57 -2.69 7.10 -2.75
CA GLY A 57 -3.56 5.99 -3.09
C GLY A 57 -4.44 6.32 -4.30
N GLY A 58 -5.69 5.89 -4.25
CA GLY A 58 -6.70 6.13 -5.28
C GLY A 58 -8.01 5.46 -4.92
N THR A 59 -9.09 6.04 -5.40
CA THR A 59 -10.42 5.45 -5.32
C THR A 59 -10.92 5.23 -6.74
N GLU A 60 -10.92 3.97 -7.17
CA GLU A 60 -11.33 3.60 -8.52
C GLU A 60 -12.01 2.25 -8.55
N GLN A 61 -12.83 2.03 -9.57
CA GLN A 61 -13.35 0.70 -9.86
C GLN A 61 -12.19 -0.29 -10.05
N ARG A 62 -12.31 -1.48 -9.49
CA ARG A 62 -11.27 -2.52 -9.52
C ARG A 62 -11.88 -3.90 -9.79
N GLY A 63 -12.71 -3.97 -10.84
CA GLY A 63 -13.48 -5.17 -11.17
C GLY A 63 -14.56 -5.51 -10.13
N PRO A 64 -15.37 -6.53 -10.39
CA PRO A 64 -16.47 -6.90 -9.48
C PRO A 64 -15.99 -7.47 -8.15
N GLN A 65 -14.78 -8.02 -8.09
CA GLN A 65 -14.27 -8.73 -6.92
C GLN A 65 -13.61 -7.81 -5.87
N ASN A 66 -13.16 -6.61 -6.24
CA ASN A 66 -12.39 -5.75 -5.36
C ASN A 66 -13.16 -4.49 -4.97
N VAL A 67 -12.96 -3.99 -3.74
CA VAL A 67 -13.52 -2.70 -3.33
C VAL A 67 -12.78 -1.54 -4.01
N ASN A 68 -13.50 -0.43 -4.26
CA ASN A 68 -12.97 0.72 -5.02
C ASN A 68 -11.81 1.45 -4.33
N GLY A 69 -11.73 1.40 -3.00
CA GLY A 69 -10.67 2.04 -2.21
C GLY A 69 -9.34 1.27 -2.16
N GLY A 70 -9.12 0.29 -3.02
CA GLY A 70 -7.99 -0.64 -2.96
C GLY A 70 -6.64 0.03 -2.78
N HIS A 71 -6.25 0.96 -3.65
CA HIS A 71 -4.96 1.67 -3.56
C HIS A 71 -4.80 2.44 -2.24
N THR A 72 -5.87 3.08 -1.74
CA THR A 72 -5.82 3.81 -0.46
C THR A 72 -5.66 2.85 0.71
N LEU A 73 -6.38 1.74 0.70
CA LEU A 73 -6.36 0.75 1.77
C LEU A 73 -5.01 0.02 1.83
N MET A 74 -4.50 -0.46 0.68
CA MET A 74 -3.18 -1.08 0.57
C MET A 74 -2.07 -0.08 0.90
N GLY A 75 -2.21 1.17 0.45
CA GLY A 75 -1.25 2.24 0.68
C GLY A 75 -1.01 2.52 2.16
N ARG A 76 -2.04 2.42 3.02
CA ARG A 76 -1.88 2.57 4.48
C ARG A 76 -0.96 1.52 5.07
N ASP A 77 -1.16 0.26 4.74
CA ASP A 77 -0.32 -0.83 5.23
C ASP A 77 1.10 -0.74 4.64
N THR A 78 1.23 -0.35 3.36
CA THR A 78 2.51 -0.21 2.66
C THR A 78 3.36 0.92 3.24
N VAL A 79 2.82 2.14 3.35
CA VAL A 79 3.58 3.28 3.87
C VAL A 79 3.95 3.11 5.34
N ARG A 80 3.07 2.49 6.13
CA ARG A 80 3.37 2.12 7.51
C ARG A 80 4.54 1.13 7.59
N ALA A 81 4.55 0.10 6.76
CA ALA A 81 5.64 -0.88 6.72
C ALA A 81 6.97 -0.24 6.28
N ILE A 82 6.95 0.69 5.32
CA ILE A 82 8.12 1.47 4.90
C ILE A 82 8.63 2.31 6.08
N ALA A 83 7.77 3.07 6.75
CA ALA A 83 8.14 3.91 7.90
C ALA A 83 8.79 3.11 9.03
N LEU A 84 8.20 1.95 9.38
CA LEU A 84 8.75 1.04 10.38
C LEU A 84 10.14 0.51 10.02
N LYS A 85 10.37 0.18 8.74
CA LYS A 85 11.68 -0.31 8.28
C LYS A 85 12.74 0.78 8.20
N LEU A 86 12.38 2.01 7.86
CA LEU A 86 13.29 3.15 7.86
C LEU A 86 13.69 3.57 9.29
N GLY A 87 12.79 3.49 10.24
CA GLY A 87 13.02 3.81 11.66
C GLY A 87 13.05 5.30 12.00
N ASN A 88 13.31 6.17 11.01
CA ASN A 88 13.36 7.63 11.16
C ASN A 88 12.23 8.35 10.40
N ALA A 89 11.17 7.64 10.06
CA ALA A 89 10.09 8.15 9.21
C ALA A 89 8.72 8.04 9.87
N ILE A 90 7.83 8.97 9.51
CA ILE A 90 6.42 9.00 9.87
C ILE A 90 5.60 8.95 8.58
N ALA A 91 4.62 8.08 8.53
CA ALA A 91 3.65 7.98 7.45
C ALA A 91 2.58 9.07 7.59
N ALA A 92 2.52 10.00 6.65
CA ALA A 92 1.42 10.95 6.54
C ALA A 92 0.11 10.23 6.17
N PRO A 93 -1.07 10.85 6.36
CA PRO A 93 -2.33 10.29 5.90
C PRO A 93 -2.28 9.99 4.39
N VAL A 94 -2.75 8.80 3.99
CA VAL A 94 -2.78 8.43 2.58
C VAL A 94 -3.81 9.25 1.83
N LEU A 95 -3.38 9.91 0.75
CA LEU A 95 -4.27 10.68 -0.11
C LEU A 95 -5.16 9.74 -0.95
N PRO A 96 -6.50 9.80 -0.82
CA PRO A 96 -7.39 8.80 -1.40
C PRO A 96 -7.75 9.03 -2.87
N PHE A 97 -7.24 10.09 -3.49
CA PHE A 97 -7.59 10.49 -4.86
C PHE A 97 -6.34 10.78 -5.68
N SER A 98 -6.29 10.24 -6.89
CA SER A 98 -5.22 10.43 -7.87
C SER A 98 -5.82 10.77 -9.25
N PRO A 99 -5.02 11.23 -10.22
CA PRO A 99 -5.48 11.37 -11.59
C PRO A 99 -5.90 10.01 -12.15
N ASN A 100 -7.20 9.83 -12.37
CA ASN A 100 -7.76 8.57 -12.77
C ASN A 100 -8.88 8.79 -13.81
N ARG A 101 -8.54 8.66 -15.10
CA ARG A 101 -9.50 8.78 -16.20
C ARG A 101 -9.80 7.44 -16.88
N ALA A 102 -8.85 6.50 -16.86
CA ALA A 102 -8.93 5.26 -17.64
C ALA A 102 -10.11 4.37 -17.21
N SER A 103 -10.45 4.38 -15.91
CA SER A 103 -11.54 3.59 -15.34
C SER A 103 -12.81 4.40 -15.01
N ALA A 104 -12.86 5.66 -15.42
CA ALA A 104 -14.01 6.56 -15.13
C ALA A 104 -15.32 6.18 -15.85
N GLU A 105 -15.27 5.27 -16.83
CA GLU A 105 -16.47 4.80 -17.54
C GLU A 105 -17.38 3.91 -16.70
N LEU A 106 -16.83 3.28 -15.64
CA LEU A 106 -17.59 2.42 -14.73
C LEU A 106 -17.84 3.12 -13.39
N PRO A 107 -18.98 2.92 -12.74
CA PRO A 107 -19.24 3.47 -11.41
C PRO A 107 -18.18 3.04 -10.40
N GLY A 108 -17.82 3.97 -9.48
CA GLY A 108 -16.86 3.67 -8.38
C GLY A 108 -15.51 4.36 -8.50
N THR A 109 -15.27 5.12 -9.58
CA THR A 109 -14.04 5.91 -9.74
C THR A 109 -14.27 7.37 -9.34
N ILE A 110 -13.36 7.89 -8.48
CA ILE A 110 -13.29 9.32 -8.12
C ILE A 110 -11.87 9.79 -8.43
N GLY A 111 -11.71 10.43 -9.59
CA GLY A 111 -10.44 10.96 -10.05
C GLY A 111 -10.29 12.47 -9.81
N LEU A 112 -9.04 12.93 -9.72
CA LEU A 112 -8.69 14.34 -9.76
C LEU A 112 -8.18 14.72 -11.16
N SER A 113 -8.23 16.01 -11.45
CA SER A 113 -7.42 16.54 -12.54
C SER A 113 -5.93 16.56 -12.13
N ALA A 114 -5.00 16.43 -13.09
CA ALA A 114 -3.58 16.50 -12.79
C ALA A 114 -3.17 17.78 -12.07
N PRO A 115 -3.66 18.99 -12.44
CA PRO A 115 -3.37 20.21 -11.70
C PRO A 115 -3.88 20.21 -10.25
N ALA A 116 -5.08 19.71 -9.99
CA ALA A 116 -5.62 19.61 -8.62
C ALA A 116 -4.81 18.64 -7.76
N PHE A 117 -4.44 17.50 -8.33
CA PHE A 117 -3.58 16.52 -7.67
C PHE A 117 -2.20 17.11 -7.33
N ALA A 118 -1.58 17.81 -8.29
CA ALA A 118 -0.29 18.47 -8.08
C ALA A 118 -0.37 19.51 -6.96
N MET A 119 -1.38 20.38 -6.98
CA MET A 119 -1.58 21.41 -5.95
C MET A 119 -1.72 20.81 -4.54
N ILE A 120 -2.55 19.76 -4.39
CA ILE A 120 -2.74 19.12 -3.08
C ILE A 120 -1.43 18.53 -2.57
N ASN A 121 -0.67 17.83 -3.42
CA ASN A 121 0.60 17.20 -3.01
C ASN A 121 1.67 18.26 -2.66
N GLU A 122 1.72 19.36 -3.41
CA GLU A 122 2.61 20.48 -3.14
C GLU A 122 2.31 21.10 -1.76
N GLU A 123 1.05 21.41 -1.49
CA GLU A 123 0.65 22.01 -0.20
C GLU A 123 0.87 21.05 0.97
N VAL A 124 0.55 19.75 0.81
CA VAL A 124 0.81 18.76 1.86
C VAL A 124 2.30 18.66 2.18
N ALA A 125 3.17 18.66 1.16
CA ALA A 125 4.61 18.60 1.37
C ALA A 125 5.13 19.87 2.08
N GLU A 126 4.68 21.06 1.66
CA GLU A 126 5.01 22.34 2.30
C GLU A 126 4.59 22.36 3.79
N GLN A 127 3.37 21.91 4.10
CA GLN A 127 2.87 21.90 5.48
C GLN A 127 3.66 20.92 6.36
N LEU A 128 4.13 19.80 5.82
CA LEU A 128 4.99 18.86 6.54
C LEU A 128 6.37 19.48 6.84
N LEU A 129 6.96 20.20 5.88
CA LEU A 129 8.23 20.95 6.10
C LEU A 129 8.06 22.06 7.14
N ILE A 130 6.93 22.76 7.14
CA ILE A 130 6.58 23.79 8.16
C ILE A 130 6.40 23.14 9.53
N SER A 131 5.82 21.93 9.59
CA SER A 131 5.62 21.19 10.83
C SER A 131 6.92 20.66 11.48
N GLY A 132 8.08 20.82 10.80
CA GLY A 132 9.39 20.47 11.34
C GLY A 132 10.06 19.24 10.73
N PHE A 133 9.42 18.58 9.77
CA PHE A 133 10.10 17.53 8.99
C PHE A 133 11.22 18.14 8.15
N LYS A 134 12.32 17.41 8.01
CA LYS A 134 13.47 17.81 7.19
C LYS A 134 13.42 17.20 5.79
N THR A 135 12.77 16.04 5.66
CA THR A 135 12.66 15.34 4.40
C THR A 135 11.21 14.91 4.18
N VAL A 136 10.69 15.16 2.99
CA VAL A 136 9.40 14.65 2.54
C VAL A 136 9.62 13.74 1.34
N ILE A 137 9.06 12.54 1.40
CA ILE A 137 9.11 11.58 0.30
C ILE A 137 7.73 11.48 -0.33
N LEU A 138 7.61 11.89 -1.58
CA LEU A 138 6.40 11.74 -2.38
C LEU A 138 6.43 10.38 -3.10
N MET A 139 5.37 9.60 -2.96
CA MET A 139 5.24 8.29 -3.61
C MET A 139 3.77 7.95 -3.84
N GLY A 140 3.48 6.92 -4.62
CA GLY A 140 2.12 6.47 -4.87
C GLY A 140 2.05 5.12 -5.57
N ASP A 141 0.89 4.49 -5.46
CA ASP A 141 0.60 3.16 -5.98
C ASP A 141 -0.34 3.18 -7.20
N HIS A 142 -0.56 4.33 -7.78
CA HIS A 142 -1.42 4.52 -8.94
C HIS A 142 -0.61 5.02 -10.14
N GLY A 143 -0.90 4.53 -11.34
CA GLY A 143 -0.17 4.92 -12.55
C GLY A 143 -0.34 6.39 -12.93
N GLY A 144 -1.52 6.97 -12.68
CA GLY A 144 -1.75 8.40 -12.83
C GLY A 144 -1.13 9.18 -11.69
N GLY A 145 -0.53 10.32 -12.00
CA GLY A 145 0.06 11.23 -11.00
C GLY A 145 1.56 11.08 -10.79
N GLN A 146 2.21 10.05 -11.34
CA GLN A 146 3.65 9.82 -11.14
C GLN A 146 4.52 10.97 -11.68
N ALA A 147 4.16 11.51 -12.84
CA ALA A 147 4.88 12.65 -13.42
C ALA A 147 4.73 13.92 -12.57
N GLU A 148 3.54 14.16 -12.04
CA GLU A 148 3.24 15.27 -11.17
C GLU A 148 4.04 15.17 -9.86
N LEU A 149 4.08 14.00 -9.21
CA LEU A 149 4.85 13.79 -7.97
C LEU A 149 6.34 14.07 -8.19
N LYS A 150 6.90 13.62 -9.33
CA LYS A 150 8.29 13.89 -9.68
C LYS A 150 8.54 15.38 -9.84
N ALA A 151 7.71 16.06 -10.62
CA ALA A 151 7.86 17.50 -10.88
C ALA A 151 7.74 18.34 -9.60
N ILE A 152 6.82 17.95 -8.69
CA ILE A 152 6.66 18.63 -7.39
C ILE A 152 7.90 18.41 -6.51
N ALA A 153 8.41 17.18 -6.45
CA ALA A 153 9.60 16.88 -5.67
C ALA A 153 10.80 17.72 -6.14
N GLU A 154 11.07 17.76 -7.44
CA GLU A 154 12.14 18.56 -8.03
C GLU A 154 11.97 20.07 -7.72
N LYS A 155 10.74 20.58 -7.86
CA LYS A 155 10.42 21.99 -7.58
C LYS A 155 10.67 22.36 -6.12
N LEU A 156 10.15 21.52 -5.18
CA LEU A 156 10.23 21.81 -3.75
C LEU A 156 11.64 21.56 -3.18
N ASP A 157 12.34 20.54 -3.69
CA ASP A 157 13.74 20.33 -3.30
C ASP A 157 14.59 21.53 -3.70
N ALA A 158 14.49 22.03 -4.94
CA ALA A 158 15.18 23.22 -5.39
C ALA A 158 14.85 24.47 -4.54
N LYS A 159 13.62 24.59 -4.04
CA LYS A 159 13.19 25.69 -3.19
C LYS A 159 13.78 25.65 -1.79
N HIS A 160 13.88 24.46 -1.18
CA HIS A 160 14.15 24.31 0.24
C HIS A 160 15.53 23.69 0.58
N ALA A 161 16.28 23.20 -0.41
CA ALA A 161 17.58 22.55 -0.18
C ALA A 161 18.58 23.45 0.57
N ALA A 162 18.60 24.77 0.28
CA ALA A 162 19.44 25.73 0.98
C ALA A 162 19.11 25.89 2.48
N GLU A 163 17.89 25.48 2.89
CA GLU A 163 17.47 25.45 4.29
C GLU A 163 17.78 24.09 4.97
N GLY A 164 18.41 23.16 4.28
CA GLY A 164 18.64 21.78 4.74
C GLY A 164 17.36 20.94 4.81
N LYS A 165 16.37 21.29 3.99
CA LYS A 165 15.13 20.54 3.83
C LYS A 165 15.02 19.99 2.42
N HIS A 166 14.54 18.77 2.28
CA HIS A 166 14.52 18.06 1.01
C HIS A 166 13.14 17.46 0.70
N VAL A 167 12.82 17.43 -0.59
CA VAL A 167 11.63 16.74 -1.09
C VAL A 167 12.06 15.80 -2.21
N HIS A 168 11.82 14.51 -2.06
CA HIS A 168 12.22 13.50 -3.02
C HIS A 168 11.02 12.71 -3.54
N TYR A 169 11.17 12.19 -4.75
CA TYR A 169 10.21 11.28 -5.37
C TYR A 169 10.73 9.85 -5.31
N CYS A 170 9.91 8.95 -4.76
CA CYS A 170 10.18 7.52 -4.71
C CYS A 170 9.25 6.78 -5.66
N ASP A 171 9.76 6.37 -6.83
CA ASP A 171 9.00 5.67 -7.86
C ASP A 171 9.15 4.15 -7.82
N GLU A 172 10.21 3.62 -7.19
CA GLU A 172 10.47 2.17 -7.18
C GLU A 172 9.38 1.38 -6.44
N VAL A 173 8.64 2.01 -5.53
CA VAL A 173 7.47 1.41 -4.87
C VAL A 173 6.37 1.02 -5.88
N TYR A 174 6.30 1.73 -6.99
CA TYR A 174 5.31 1.47 -8.06
C TYR A 174 5.96 0.87 -9.30
N SER A 175 6.83 1.61 -9.98
CA SER A 175 7.34 1.26 -11.31
C SER A 175 8.15 -0.03 -11.28
N LYS A 176 9.16 -0.08 -10.40
CA LYS A 176 10.05 -1.24 -10.30
C LYS A 176 9.35 -2.44 -9.67
N ALA A 177 8.61 -2.25 -8.60
CA ALA A 177 7.94 -3.35 -7.92
C ALA A 177 6.92 -4.06 -8.81
N ASN A 178 6.07 -3.30 -9.53
CA ASN A 178 5.11 -3.90 -10.45
C ASN A 178 5.79 -4.49 -11.69
N GLY A 179 6.84 -3.85 -12.22
CA GLY A 179 7.60 -4.37 -13.36
C GLY A 179 8.26 -5.72 -13.06
N ASP A 180 9.03 -5.79 -11.99
CA ASP A 180 9.73 -7.02 -11.59
C ASP A 180 8.74 -8.13 -11.18
N PHE A 181 7.60 -7.75 -10.57
CA PHE A 181 6.55 -8.72 -10.25
C PHE A 181 5.87 -9.28 -11.51
N ASP A 182 5.59 -8.44 -12.49
CA ASP A 182 5.03 -8.86 -13.78
C ASP A 182 6.00 -9.79 -14.55
N GLU A 183 7.30 -9.48 -14.53
CA GLU A 183 8.33 -10.37 -15.08
C GLU A 183 8.37 -11.72 -14.37
N TRP A 184 8.28 -11.70 -13.03
CA TRP A 184 8.22 -12.92 -12.24
C TRP A 184 6.96 -13.76 -12.56
N LEU A 185 5.79 -13.11 -12.68
CA LEU A 185 4.54 -13.80 -13.06
C LEU A 185 4.69 -14.48 -14.43
N ARG A 186 5.22 -13.79 -15.42
CA ARG A 186 5.47 -14.36 -16.75
C ARG A 186 6.43 -15.55 -16.72
N ALA A 187 7.54 -15.42 -16.00
CA ALA A 187 8.53 -16.49 -15.84
C ALA A 187 7.98 -17.74 -15.14
N ASN A 188 6.90 -17.58 -14.36
CA ASN A 188 6.23 -18.67 -13.65
C ASN A 188 4.91 -19.11 -14.30
N ASN A 189 4.71 -18.79 -15.59
CA ASN A 189 3.54 -19.20 -16.40
C ASN A 189 2.18 -18.72 -15.85
N TYR A 190 2.16 -17.54 -15.21
CA TYR A 190 0.90 -16.87 -14.89
C TYR A 190 0.37 -16.13 -16.13
N PRO A 191 -0.94 -15.99 -16.27
CA PRO A 191 -1.53 -15.22 -17.37
C PRO A 191 -1.19 -13.73 -17.24
N ALA A 192 -1.21 -13.01 -18.38
CA ALA A 192 -1.09 -11.56 -18.39
C ALA A 192 -2.21 -10.92 -17.55
N SER A 193 -1.85 -10.02 -16.67
CA SER A 193 -2.76 -9.49 -15.67
C SER A 193 -2.27 -8.13 -15.17
N GLN A 194 -3.15 -7.13 -15.15
CA GLN A 194 -2.87 -5.77 -14.68
C GLN A 194 -3.99 -5.26 -13.79
N HIS A 195 -4.63 -4.14 -14.15
CA HIS A 195 -5.68 -3.49 -13.37
C HIS A 195 -6.77 -4.47 -12.92
N ALA A 196 -7.07 -4.50 -11.64
CA ALA A 196 -7.99 -5.44 -10.98
C ALA A 196 -7.64 -6.93 -11.19
N GLY A 197 -6.47 -7.23 -11.72
CA GLY A 197 -6.00 -8.59 -12.00
C GLY A 197 -5.20 -9.19 -10.85
N ILE A 198 -4.19 -10.04 -11.19
CA ILE A 198 -3.40 -10.77 -10.19
C ILE A 198 -2.66 -9.81 -9.23
N PRO A 199 -1.96 -8.75 -9.68
CA PRO A 199 -1.25 -7.88 -8.75
C PRO A 199 -2.18 -7.26 -7.71
N ASP A 200 -3.21 -6.57 -8.17
CA ASP A 200 -4.16 -5.86 -7.32
C ASP A 200 -4.95 -6.77 -6.39
N THR A 201 -5.58 -7.79 -6.97
CA THR A 201 -6.44 -8.70 -6.21
C THR A 201 -5.64 -9.51 -5.18
N SER A 202 -4.40 -9.92 -5.54
CA SER A 202 -3.54 -10.67 -4.62
C SER A 202 -3.10 -9.82 -3.44
N GLU A 203 -2.65 -8.59 -3.67
CA GLU A 203 -2.23 -7.69 -2.58
C GLU A 203 -3.41 -7.35 -1.66
N MET A 204 -4.60 -7.13 -2.22
CA MET A 204 -5.82 -6.94 -1.43
C MET A 204 -6.24 -8.19 -0.65
N LEU A 205 -6.03 -9.39 -1.19
CA LEU A 205 -6.24 -10.65 -0.45
C LEU A 205 -5.28 -10.77 0.73
N TYR A 206 -4.01 -10.40 0.54
CA TYR A 206 -3.00 -10.47 1.59
C TYR A 206 -3.28 -9.49 2.72
N LEU A 207 -3.54 -8.22 2.40
CA LEU A 207 -3.68 -7.15 3.40
C LEU A 207 -5.08 -7.05 3.99
N GLY A 208 -6.09 -7.45 3.27
CA GLY A 208 -7.48 -7.20 3.63
C GLY A 208 -8.46 -8.33 3.31
N GLY A 209 -7.98 -9.53 3.04
CA GLY A 209 -8.85 -10.68 2.74
C GLY A 209 -9.85 -11.00 3.84
N ASP A 210 -9.50 -10.75 5.11
CA ASP A 210 -10.40 -10.92 6.25
C ASP A 210 -11.19 -9.65 6.60
N LYS A 211 -10.82 -8.52 6.02
CA LYS A 211 -11.51 -7.22 6.17
C LYS A 211 -12.62 -7.02 5.12
N GLY A 212 -12.85 -8.00 4.25
CA GLY A 212 -13.86 -7.92 3.19
C GLY A 212 -13.47 -7.01 2.02
N TRP A 213 -12.18 -6.76 1.80
CA TRP A 213 -11.73 -5.95 0.66
C TRP A 213 -11.89 -6.67 -0.68
N VAL A 214 -11.95 -8.01 -0.63
CA VAL A 214 -12.13 -8.86 -1.82
C VAL A 214 -13.37 -9.73 -1.65
N ARG A 215 -14.24 -9.78 -2.65
CA ARG A 215 -15.33 -10.73 -2.80
C ARG A 215 -14.73 -12.05 -3.28
N LYS A 216 -14.32 -12.90 -2.32
CA LYS A 216 -13.53 -14.12 -2.59
C LYS A 216 -14.23 -15.09 -3.56
N ASP A 217 -15.54 -15.15 -3.51
CA ASP A 217 -16.39 -15.94 -4.41
C ASP A 217 -16.33 -15.48 -5.87
N LEU A 218 -15.98 -14.21 -6.12
CA LEU A 218 -15.86 -13.67 -7.47
C LEU A 218 -14.46 -13.80 -8.06
N VAL A 219 -13.44 -14.18 -7.27
CA VAL A 219 -12.06 -14.32 -7.77
C VAL A 219 -11.96 -15.38 -8.85
N ALA A 220 -12.65 -16.52 -8.69
CA ALA A 220 -12.65 -17.60 -9.68
C ALA A 220 -13.21 -17.20 -11.06
N THR A 221 -13.93 -16.09 -11.14
CA THR A 221 -14.51 -15.55 -12.40
C THR A 221 -13.86 -14.23 -12.82
N ALA A 222 -12.78 -13.80 -12.17
CA ALA A 222 -12.11 -12.53 -12.42
C ALA A 222 -11.29 -12.54 -13.74
N LEU A 223 -11.99 -12.68 -14.85
CA LEU A 223 -11.45 -12.56 -16.22
C LEU A 223 -11.97 -11.28 -16.84
N GLY A 224 -11.07 -10.47 -17.38
CA GLY A 224 -11.38 -9.20 -18.04
C GLY A 224 -10.91 -9.13 -19.49
N ASP A 225 -10.88 -7.91 -19.98
CA ASP A 225 -10.42 -7.65 -21.35
C ASP A 225 -8.92 -8.01 -21.51
N PRO A 226 -8.52 -8.56 -22.67
CA PRO A 226 -7.13 -8.89 -22.92
C PRO A 226 -6.22 -7.67 -22.82
N ILE A 227 -5.03 -7.87 -22.25
CA ILE A 227 -3.96 -6.85 -22.27
C ILE A 227 -3.34 -6.86 -23.66
N LEU A 228 -3.44 -5.72 -24.32
CA LEU A 228 -2.86 -5.55 -25.65
C LEU A 228 -1.42 -5.03 -25.56
N PRO A 229 -0.53 -5.45 -26.45
CA PRO A 229 0.78 -4.84 -26.60
C PRO A 229 0.68 -3.33 -26.85
N ARG A 230 1.69 -2.59 -26.40
CA ARG A 230 1.71 -1.14 -26.55
C ARG A 230 1.58 -0.73 -28.02
N GLY A 231 0.62 0.15 -28.31
CA GLY A 231 0.34 0.64 -29.67
C GLY A 231 -0.66 -0.20 -30.45
N GLN A 232 -1.15 -1.31 -29.91
CA GLN A 232 -2.25 -2.05 -30.52
C GLN A 232 -3.61 -1.53 -30.03
N THR A 233 -4.57 -1.45 -30.94
CA THR A 233 -5.97 -1.15 -30.62
C THR A 233 -6.77 -2.45 -30.54
N PRO A 234 -7.83 -2.50 -29.72
CA PRO A 234 -8.74 -3.66 -29.69
C PRO A 234 -9.37 -3.91 -31.07
N ASP A 235 -9.48 -5.17 -31.46
CA ASP A 235 -10.23 -5.54 -32.64
C ASP A 235 -11.71 -5.15 -32.41
N PRO A 236 -12.30 -4.29 -33.26
CA PRO A 236 -13.69 -3.85 -33.11
C PRO A 236 -14.72 -4.98 -33.25
N ASN A 237 -14.32 -6.13 -33.82
CA ASN A 237 -15.18 -7.31 -33.96
C ASN A 237 -15.15 -8.23 -32.72
N VAL A 238 -14.20 -8.03 -31.81
CA VAL A 238 -14.10 -8.77 -30.55
C VAL A 238 -14.95 -8.08 -29.49
N LYS A 239 -15.99 -8.79 -29.03
CA LYS A 239 -16.83 -8.26 -27.95
C LYS A 239 -16.02 -8.09 -26.66
N ARG A 240 -15.93 -6.86 -26.20
CA ARG A 240 -15.28 -6.55 -24.92
C ARG A 240 -16.12 -7.04 -23.75
N ILE A 241 -15.46 -7.52 -22.71
CA ILE A 241 -16.10 -7.89 -21.42
C ILE A 241 -16.49 -6.63 -20.67
N ASN A 242 -15.63 -5.61 -20.67
CA ASN A 242 -15.84 -4.29 -20.07
C ASN A 242 -16.33 -4.34 -18.62
N ASN A 243 -15.69 -5.22 -17.82
CA ASN A 243 -16.04 -5.42 -16.41
C ASN A 243 -15.02 -4.76 -15.45
N GLY A 244 -14.14 -3.92 -15.97
CA GLY A 244 -13.14 -3.20 -15.19
C GLY A 244 -11.91 -4.03 -14.82
N ILE A 245 -11.71 -5.20 -15.41
CA ILE A 245 -10.51 -6.02 -15.23
C ILE A 245 -9.69 -6.00 -16.51
N SER A 246 -8.37 -5.87 -16.39
CA SER A 246 -7.43 -6.02 -17.48
C SER A 246 -6.64 -7.32 -17.33
N GLY A 247 -6.85 -8.26 -18.26
CA GLY A 247 -6.24 -9.59 -18.24
C GLY A 247 -6.99 -10.59 -17.37
N ASP A 248 -6.25 -11.52 -16.75
CA ASP A 248 -6.82 -12.65 -16.02
C ASP A 248 -6.41 -12.63 -14.54
N GLY A 249 -7.33 -12.31 -13.66
CA GLY A 249 -7.16 -12.27 -12.20
C GLY A 249 -7.49 -13.55 -11.46
N ARG A 250 -7.93 -14.62 -12.15
CA ARG A 250 -8.44 -15.85 -11.52
C ARG A 250 -7.43 -16.63 -10.68
N LYS A 251 -6.13 -16.40 -10.94
CA LYS A 251 -5.03 -17.02 -10.17
C LYS A 251 -4.50 -16.15 -9.04
N SER A 252 -5.25 -15.14 -8.62
CA SER A 252 -4.86 -14.28 -7.49
C SER A 252 -4.86 -15.05 -6.17
N THR A 253 -3.81 -14.87 -5.37
CA THR A 253 -3.68 -15.47 -4.03
C THR A 253 -3.04 -14.50 -3.05
N ALA A 254 -3.26 -14.73 -1.75
CA ALA A 254 -2.63 -13.93 -0.70
C ALA A 254 -1.09 -14.08 -0.68
N GLU A 255 -0.55 -15.23 -1.07
CA GLU A 255 0.90 -15.46 -1.16
C GLU A 255 1.54 -14.61 -2.26
N LEU A 256 0.89 -14.50 -3.41
CA LEU A 256 1.31 -13.58 -4.49
C LEU A 256 1.24 -12.13 -4.02
N GLY A 257 0.19 -11.78 -3.29
CA GLY A 257 0.02 -10.46 -2.70
C GLY A 257 1.12 -10.12 -1.70
N LYS A 258 1.47 -11.09 -0.83
CA LYS A 258 2.60 -10.93 0.09
C LYS A 258 3.92 -10.67 -0.65
N ARG A 259 4.18 -11.41 -1.72
CA ARG A 259 5.38 -11.21 -2.54
C ARG A 259 5.44 -9.79 -3.10
N LEU A 260 4.37 -9.30 -3.71
CA LEU A 260 4.32 -7.95 -4.26
C LEU A 260 4.48 -6.89 -3.17
N PHE A 261 3.78 -7.03 -2.05
CA PHE A 261 3.92 -6.14 -0.90
C PHE A 261 5.36 -6.08 -0.37
N ASP A 262 6.01 -7.24 -0.21
CA ASP A 262 7.41 -7.30 0.26
C ASP A 262 8.36 -6.61 -0.73
N MET A 263 8.15 -6.75 -2.04
CA MET A 263 8.92 -6.06 -3.09
C MET A 263 8.72 -4.55 -3.01
N LYS A 264 7.46 -4.07 -2.93
CA LYS A 264 7.13 -2.65 -2.80
C LYS A 264 7.85 -2.02 -1.61
N VAL A 265 7.75 -2.65 -0.45
CA VAL A 265 8.37 -2.15 0.78
C VAL A 265 9.90 -2.18 0.68
N ALA A 266 10.48 -3.26 0.16
CA ALA A 266 11.94 -3.38 0.05
C ALA A 266 12.53 -2.36 -0.92
N TYR A 267 11.92 -2.17 -2.08
CA TYR A 267 12.40 -1.22 -3.09
C TYR A 267 12.25 0.23 -2.64
N ALA A 268 11.10 0.57 -2.05
CA ALA A 268 10.92 1.90 -1.49
C ALA A 268 11.96 2.23 -0.42
N VAL A 269 12.18 1.33 0.54
CA VAL A 269 13.20 1.53 1.59
C VAL A 269 14.59 1.71 0.98
N ALA A 270 14.98 0.85 0.04
CA ALA A 270 16.28 0.93 -0.60
C ALA A 270 16.47 2.24 -1.39
N GLN A 271 15.45 2.68 -2.13
CA GLN A 271 15.50 3.93 -2.88
C GLN A 271 15.54 5.13 -1.95
N ILE A 272 14.69 5.19 -0.93
CA ILE A 272 14.65 6.29 0.04
C ILE A 272 16.00 6.43 0.75
N GLN A 273 16.59 5.32 1.20
CA GLN A 273 17.91 5.35 1.83
C GLN A 273 18.98 5.93 0.90
N LYS A 274 18.97 5.60 -0.40
CA LYS A 274 19.89 6.19 -1.39
C LYS A 274 19.64 7.69 -1.57
N LEU A 275 18.39 8.12 -1.68
CA LEU A 275 18.00 9.52 -1.84
C LEU A 275 18.45 10.37 -0.64
N MET A 276 18.35 9.82 0.58
CA MET A 276 18.76 10.53 1.80
C MET A 276 20.29 10.64 1.98
N VAL A 277 21.07 9.78 1.31
CA VAL A 277 22.56 9.80 1.37
C VAL A 277 23.17 10.57 0.21
N ALA A 278 22.45 10.71 -0.89
CA ALA A 278 22.91 11.47 -2.06
C ALA A 278 23.16 12.95 -1.64
N LYS A 279 24.43 13.38 -1.68
CA LYS A 279 24.76 14.80 -1.56
C LYS A 279 24.07 15.56 -2.68
N PRO A 280 23.62 16.82 -2.43
CA PRO A 280 23.22 17.69 -3.53
C PRO A 280 24.32 17.70 -4.59
N ALA A 281 23.97 17.60 -5.85
CA ALA A 281 24.93 17.83 -6.93
C ALA A 281 25.41 19.28 -6.80
N ASP A 282 26.74 19.46 -6.73
CA ASP A 282 27.40 20.76 -6.69
C ASP A 282 27.08 21.59 -7.94
#